data_1a871271eb7e740fa904661218e43477
#
_entry.id   1a871271eb7e740fa904661218e43477
#
_cell.length_a   1.000
_cell.length_b   1.000
_cell.length_c   1.000
_cell.angle_alpha   90.00
_cell.angle_beta   90.00
_cell.angle_gamma   90.00
#
_symmetry.space_group_name_H-M   'P 1'
#
loop_
_entity.id
_entity.type
_entity.pdbx_description
1 polymer ?
#
loop_
_entity_poly.entity_id
_entity_poly.type
_entity_poly.pdbx_seq_one_letter_code
_entity_poly.pdbx_strand_id
1 'polypeptide(L)'
;IHGSLKDEMWVAVNPEQDLMEYKKYDYVFSGHSHLPCVFGKYYDVDNKKYRNKKRTMFINPGSVGQPRNHNPRAQFVLWDTETDEFRMCAVNYDIKKEQQAFSGKIDDFYKNRLQIGI
;
A
#
# COMPACT_ATOMS: atom_id res chain seq x y z
N ILE A 1 6.42 -7.24 -0.41
CA ILE A 1 6.46 -7.34 -1.89
C ILE A 1 6.13 -5.97 -2.50
N HIS A 2 6.69 -5.60 -3.66
CA HIS A 2 6.35 -4.33 -4.31
C HIS A 2 4.98 -4.42 -5.00
N GLY A 3 4.79 -5.30 -5.97
CA GLY A 3 3.53 -5.55 -6.66
C GLY A 3 2.82 -6.81 -6.15
N SER A 4 2.37 -7.69 -7.06
CA SER A 4 1.70 -8.95 -6.75
C SER A 4 2.64 -10.15 -6.82
N LEU A 5 2.18 -11.34 -6.36
CA LEU A 5 2.94 -12.58 -6.54
C LEU A 5 3.02 -13.03 -8.02
N LYS A 6 2.08 -12.61 -8.85
CA LYS A 6 2.09 -12.92 -10.29
C LYS A 6 3.04 -12.03 -11.07
N ASP A 7 3.17 -10.78 -10.65
CA ASP A 7 4.08 -9.80 -11.24
C ASP A 7 4.51 -8.81 -10.15
N GLU A 8 5.73 -8.98 -9.67
CA GLU A 8 6.27 -8.22 -8.55
C GLU A 8 6.51 -6.75 -8.86
N MET A 9 6.58 -6.38 -10.14
CA MET A 9 6.95 -5.02 -10.56
C MET A 9 5.77 -4.19 -11.06
N TRP A 10 4.82 -4.79 -11.80
CA TRP A 10 3.88 -4.03 -12.61
C TRP A 10 2.40 -4.22 -12.25
N VAL A 11 2.08 -5.22 -11.42
CA VAL A 11 0.69 -5.51 -11.06
C VAL A 11 0.45 -5.28 -9.58
N ALA A 12 -0.33 -4.24 -9.25
CA ALA A 12 -0.74 -3.97 -7.86
C ALA A 12 -1.66 -5.07 -7.32
N VAL A 13 -1.59 -5.33 -6.01
CA VAL A 13 -2.58 -6.18 -5.32
C VAL A 13 -3.84 -5.36 -5.06
N ASN A 14 -5.00 -5.89 -5.45
CA ASN A 14 -6.31 -5.29 -5.20
C ASN A 14 -7.38 -6.35 -4.87
N PRO A 15 -8.51 -5.97 -4.22
CA PRO A 15 -9.51 -6.93 -3.74
C PRO A 15 -10.31 -7.66 -4.85
N GLU A 16 -10.28 -7.17 -6.09
CA GLU A 16 -11.03 -7.73 -7.22
C GLU A 16 -10.28 -8.88 -7.92
N GLN A 17 -9.00 -9.06 -7.59
CA GLN A 17 -8.18 -10.13 -8.16
C GLN A 17 -8.47 -11.48 -7.51
N ASP A 18 -8.08 -12.56 -8.21
CA ASP A 18 -7.92 -13.86 -7.57
C ASP A 18 -6.73 -13.84 -6.61
N LEU A 19 -7.03 -13.93 -5.33
CA LEU A 19 -6.07 -13.88 -4.24
C LEU A 19 -5.80 -15.25 -3.59
N MET A 20 -6.15 -16.36 -4.25
CA MET A 20 -6.02 -17.72 -3.69
C MET A 20 -4.57 -18.10 -3.35
N GLU A 21 -3.60 -17.63 -4.10
CA GLU A 21 -2.18 -17.88 -3.87
C GLU A 21 -1.64 -17.26 -2.57
N TYR A 22 -2.35 -16.25 -2.03
CA TYR A 22 -2.00 -15.58 -0.77
C TYR A 22 -2.54 -16.30 0.48
N LYS A 23 -3.34 -17.35 0.33
CA LYS A 23 -3.97 -18.10 1.44
C LYS A 23 -2.99 -18.58 2.51
N LYS A 24 -1.72 -18.82 2.15
CA LYS A 24 -0.67 -19.24 3.07
C LYS A 24 -0.12 -18.15 4.00
N TYR A 25 -0.40 -16.89 3.71
CA TYR A 25 0.06 -15.74 4.49
C TYR A 25 -1.02 -15.22 5.42
N ASP A 26 -0.65 -14.67 6.58
CA ASP A 26 -1.55 -13.95 7.48
C ASP A 26 -1.63 -12.47 7.10
N TYR A 27 -0.49 -11.89 6.68
CA TYR A 27 -0.36 -10.49 6.28
C TYR A 27 0.42 -10.37 4.97
N VAL A 28 -0.03 -9.46 4.12
CA VAL A 28 0.61 -9.11 2.85
C VAL A 28 0.74 -7.60 2.76
N PHE A 29 1.96 -7.11 2.84
CA PHE A 29 2.28 -5.71 2.58
C PHE A 29 2.70 -5.56 1.13
N SER A 30 2.06 -4.65 0.40
CA SER A 30 2.37 -4.36 -1.00
C SER A 30 2.35 -2.85 -1.25
N GLY A 31 3.00 -2.41 -2.32
CA GLY A 31 3.09 -1.02 -2.74
C GLY A 31 2.56 -0.83 -4.17
N HIS A 32 3.41 -0.37 -5.05
CA HIS A 32 3.23 -0.17 -6.49
C HIS A 32 2.15 0.85 -6.89
N SER A 33 0.90 0.66 -6.45
CA SER A 33 -0.20 1.57 -6.81
C SER A 33 -0.08 2.98 -6.21
N HIS A 34 0.65 3.12 -5.08
CA HIS A 34 0.72 4.33 -4.24
C HIS A 34 -0.66 4.76 -3.69
N LEU A 35 -1.61 3.83 -3.64
CA LEU A 35 -2.95 4.04 -3.10
C LEU A 35 -3.07 3.33 -1.74
N PRO A 36 -3.23 4.06 -0.63
CA PRO A 36 -3.30 3.45 0.69
C PRO A 36 -4.60 2.65 0.84
N CYS A 37 -4.48 1.39 1.26
CA CYS A 37 -5.64 0.57 1.56
C CYS A 37 -5.31 -0.55 2.56
N VAL A 38 -6.35 -0.99 3.29
CA VAL A 38 -6.32 -2.20 4.12
C VAL A 38 -7.60 -2.98 3.85
N PHE A 39 -7.47 -4.26 3.52
CA PHE A 39 -8.62 -5.15 3.36
C PHE A 39 -8.29 -6.58 3.77
N GLY A 40 -9.31 -7.37 4.10
CA GLY A 40 -9.18 -8.77 4.47
C GLY A 40 -9.83 -9.70 3.44
N LYS A 41 -9.12 -10.77 3.05
CA LYS A 41 -9.68 -11.89 2.28
C LYS A 41 -9.86 -13.10 3.19
N TYR A 42 -11.05 -13.70 3.16
CA TYR A 42 -11.36 -14.93 3.88
C TYR A 42 -11.38 -16.11 2.92
N TYR A 43 -10.75 -17.21 3.34
CA TYR A 43 -10.65 -18.45 2.58
C TYR A 43 -11.26 -19.58 3.36
N ASP A 44 -11.97 -20.47 2.69
CA ASP A 44 -12.40 -21.73 3.30
C ASP A 44 -11.21 -22.66 3.51
N VAL A 45 -11.13 -23.24 4.70
CA VAL A 45 -10.06 -24.15 5.11
C VAL A 45 -10.64 -25.24 6.03
N ASP A 46 -10.17 -26.46 5.89
CA ASP A 46 -10.51 -27.55 6.83
C ASP A 46 -9.59 -27.46 8.06
N ASN A 47 -9.86 -26.47 8.91
CA ASN A 47 -9.10 -26.27 10.14
C ASN A 47 -9.97 -25.60 11.21
N LYS A 48 -10.27 -26.36 12.29
CA LYS A 48 -11.10 -25.92 13.42
C LYS A 48 -10.56 -24.67 14.14
N LYS A 49 -9.23 -24.46 14.18
CA LYS A 49 -8.61 -23.26 14.77
C LYS A 49 -9.11 -21.98 14.10
N TYR A 50 -9.34 -22.03 12.80
CA TYR A 50 -9.85 -20.90 12.02
C TYR A 50 -11.37 -20.92 11.83
N ARG A 51 -12.09 -21.79 12.56
CA ARG A 51 -13.54 -22.00 12.38
C ARG A 51 -13.90 -22.22 10.90
N ASN A 52 -13.09 -23.06 10.21
CA ASN A 52 -13.16 -23.36 8.77
C ASN A 52 -12.93 -22.17 7.85
N LYS A 53 -12.38 -21.05 8.36
CA LYS A 53 -11.98 -19.89 7.56
C LYS A 53 -10.63 -19.38 8.00
N LYS A 54 -9.79 -19.02 7.05
CA LYS A 54 -8.54 -18.31 7.26
C LYS A 54 -8.66 -16.91 6.66
N ARG A 55 -8.14 -15.90 7.37
CA ARG A 55 -8.04 -14.53 6.88
C ARG A 55 -6.61 -14.23 6.45
N THR A 56 -6.43 -13.56 5.32
CA THR A 56 -5.21 -12.82 4.98
C THR A 56 -5.55 -11.34 4.97
N MET A 57 -4.76 -10.54 5.67
CA MET A 57 -4.85 -9.09 5.63
C MET A 57 -3.91 -8.55 4.57
N PHE A 58 -4.41 -7.66 3.72
CA PHE A 58 -3.66 -6.97 2.69
C PHE A 58 -3.53 -5.50 3.06
N ILE A 59 -2.30 -4.99 3.05
CA ILE A 59 -1.98 -3.64 3.48
C ILE A 59 -1.13 -2.97 2.39
N ASN A 60 -1.64 -1.87 1.84
CA ASN A 60 -0.84 -0.95 1.05
C ASN A 60 -0.71 0.36 1.84
N PRO A 61 0.51 0.75 2.25
CA PRO A 61 0.71 1.95 3.06
C PRO A 61 0.51 3.26 2.28
N GLY A 62 0.30 3.20 0.98
CA GLY A 62 0.33 4.36 0.11
C GLY A 62 1.76 4.71 -0.31
N SER A 63 2.10 5.97 -0.31
CA SER A 63 3.43 6.43 -0.71
C SER A 63 3.92 7.59 0.14
N VAL A 64 5.18 7.51 0.58
CA VAL A 64 5.87 8.62 1.25
C VAL A 64 6.28 9.68 0.23
N GLY A 65 6.76 9.25 -0.95
CA GLY A 65 7.36 10.15 -1.94
C GLY A 65 6.44 10.56 -3.08
N GLN A 66 5.40 9.76 -3.39
CA GLN A 66 4.52 10.03 -4.55
C GLN A 66 3.10 9.49 -4.33
N PRO A 67 2.33 10.07 -3.40
CA PRO A 67 0.92 9.70 -3.22
C PRO A 67 0.11 9.91 -4.51
N ARG A 68 -0.88 9.02 -4.76
CA ARG A 68 -1.73 9.06 -5.96
C ARG A 68 -3.23 9.05 -5.65
N ASN A 69 -3.61 9.44 -4.45
CA ASN A 69 -4.99 9.48 -3.98
C ASN A 69 -5.50 10.92 -3.76
N HIS A 70 -4.94 11.90 -4.49
CA HIS A 70 -5.22 13.33 -4.35
C HIS A 70 -4.92 13.92 -2.95
N ASN A 71 -4.09 13.22 -2.17
CA ASN A 71 -3.60 13.70 -0.89
C ASN A 71 -2.07 13.83 -0.95
N PRO A 72 -1.51 15.05 -0.99
CA PRO A 72 -0.08 15.27 -1.18
C PRO A 72 0.77 14.95 0.05
N ARG A 73 0.16 14.56 1.19
CA ARG A 73 0.87 14.20 2.41
C ARG A 73 1.65 12.91 2.23
N ALA A 74 2.80 12.80 2.89
CA ALA A 74 3.54 11.55 2.96
C ALA A 74 2.72 10.49 3.73
N GLN A 75 2.48 9.34 3.10
CA GLN A 75 1.59 8.30 3.63
C GLN A 75 2.36 7.06 4.05
N PHE A 76 1.96 6.50 5.19
CA PHE A 76 2.52 5.29 5.75
C PHE A 76 1.50 4.60 6.67
N VAL A 77 1.80 3.39 7.09
CA VAL A 77 0.99 2.63 8.04
C VAL A 77 1.78 2.35 9.32
N LEU A 78 1.12 2.44 10.46
CA LEU A 78 1.59 1.87 11.72
C LEU A 78 0.80 0.60 11.98
N TRP A 79 1.50 -0.48 12.31
CA TRP A 79 0.92 -1.75 12.70
C TRP A 79 1.36 -2.10 14.11
N ASP A 80 0.39 -2.20 15.02
CA ASP A 80 0.59 -2.74 16.35
C ASP A 80 0.45 -4.26 16.28
N THR A 81 1.55 -4.97 16.49
CA THR A 81 1.61 -6.43 16.39
C THR A 81 1.03 -7.15 17.60
N GLU A 82 0.77 -6.45 18.72
CA GLU A 82 0.15 -7.00 19.90
C GLU A 82 -1.37 -6.96 19.82
N THR A 83 -1.92 -5.83 19.35
CA THR A 83 -3.36 -5.62 19.20
C THR A 83 -3.90 -5.97 17.81
N ASP A 84 -3.02 -6.15 16.83
CA ASP A 84 -3.34 -6.36 15.41
C ASP A 84 -4.10 -5.19 14.77
N GLU A 85 -3.83 -3.99 15.26
CA GLU A 85 -4.43 -2.76 14.75
C GLU A 85 -3.56 -2.08 13.71
N PHE A 86 -4.18 -1.63 12.62
CA PHE A 86 -3.55 -0.87 11.55
C PHE A 86 -4.03 0.57 11.57
N ARG A 87 -3.10 1.52 11.62
CA ARG A 87 -3.40 2.94 11.53
C ARG A 87 -2.77 3.54 10.29
N MET A 88 -3.60 3.96 9.34
CA MET A 88 -3.18 4.70 8.15
C MET A 88 -2.83 6.12 8.56
N CYS A 89 -1.62 6.57 8.22
CA CYS A 89 -1.08 7.87 8.58
C CYS A 89 -0.79 8.69 7.32
N ALA A 90 -1.02 10.01 7.44
CA ALA A 90 -0.65 10.97 6.40
C ALA A 90 -0.09 12.23 7.08
N VAL A 91 1.16 12.57 6.83
CA VAL A 91 1.86 13.68 7.48
C VAL A 91 2.28 14.75 6.47
N ASN A 92 2.19 16.01 6.89
CA ASN A 92 2.68 17.12 6.09
C ASN A 92 4.20 17.12 6.06
N TYR A 93 4.75 17.53 4.92
CA TYR A 93 6.18 17.79 4.76
C TYR A 93 6.36 19.04 3.88
N ASP A 94 7.57 19.55 3.79
CA ASP A 94 7.88 20.72 2.98
C ASP A 94 8.02 20.32 1.49
N ILE A 95 6.87 20.27 0.80
CA ILE A 95 6.78 19.92 -0.62
C ILE A 95 7.61 20.89 -1.48
N LYS A 96 7.65 22.18 -1.13
CA LYS A 96 8.41 23.18 -1.90
C LYS A 96 9.90 22.91 -1.82
N LYS A 97 10.40 22.55 -0.63
CA LYS A 97 11.80 22.17 -0.45
C LYS A 97 12.14 20.92 -1.23
N GLU A 98 11.27 19.91 -1.22
CA GLU A 98 11.44 18.69 -2.01
C GLU A 98 11.46 19.00 -3.52
N GLN A 99 10.54 19.82 -3.99
CA GLN A 99 10.52 20.25 -5.39
C GLN A 99 11.80 20.98 -5.85
N GLN A 100 12.48 21.69 -4.93
CA GLN A 100 13.75 22.35 -5.23
C GLN A 100 14.92 21.35 -5.40
N ALA A 101 14.80 20.15 -4.83
CA ALA A 101 15.81 19.10 -4.97
C ALA A 101 15.77 18.42 -6.34
N PHE A 102 14.68 18.58 -7.12
CA PHE A 102 14.61 18.06 -8.48
C PHE A 102 15.62 18.78 -9.38
N SER A 103 16.58 18.02 -9.90
CA SER A 103 17.48 18.52 -10.94
C SER A 103 16.72 18.65 -12.25
N GLY A 104 17.02 19.65 -13.08
CA GLY A 104 16.39 19.85 -14.39
C GLY A 104 16.57 18.71 -15.42
N LYS A 105 17.06 17.54 -14.98
CA LYS A 105 17.15 16.31 -15.76
C LYS A 105 15.89 15.44 -15.70
N ILE A 106 14.96 15.76 -14.79
CA ILE A 106 13.70 15.04 -14.59
C ILE A 106 12.56 15.92 -15.07
N ASP A 107 11.60 15.33 -15.79
CA ASP A 107 10.42 16.05 -16.28
C ASP A 107 9.70 16.77 -15.15
N ASP A 108 9.31 18.01 -15.35
CA ASP A 108 8.61 18.86 -14.38
C ASP A 108 7.27 18.27 -13.93
N PHE A 109 6.68 17.38 -14.70
CA PHE A 109 5.48 16.63 -14.28
C PHE A 109 5.70 15.94 -12.93
N TYR A 110 6.82 15.24 -12.76
CA TYR A 110 7.11 14.52 -11.50
C TYR A 110 7.30 15.43 -10.30
N LYS A 111 7.84 16.63 -10.52
CA LYS A 111 7.98 17.67 -9.53
C LYS A 111 6.61 18.28 -9.15
N ASN A 112 5.81 18.62 -10.16
CA ASN A 112 4.56 19.36 -9.96
C ASN A 112 3.47 18.48 -9.34
N ARG A 113 3.41 17.20 -9.68
CA ARG A 113 2.43 16.25 -9.13
C ARG A 113 2.51 16.07 -7.61
N LEU A 114 3.65 16.37 -6.98
CA LEU A 114 3.79 16.29 -5.50
C LEU A 114 2.81 17.20 -4.78
N GLN A 115 2.41 18.34 -5.36
CA GLN A 115 1.48 19.28 -4.74
C GLN A 115 0.02 18.78 -4.73
N ILE A 116 -0.34 17.92 -5.63
CA ILE A 116 -1.71 17.48 -5.86
C ILE A 116 -1.93 15.98 -5.55
N GLY A 117 -0.87 15.23 -5.31
CA GLY A 117 -0.95 13.82 -4.93
C GLY A 117 -1.52 12.92 -6.03
N ILE A 118 -1.01 13.04 -7.28
CA ILE A 118 -1.43 12.22 -8.43
C ILE A 118 -0.27 11.43 -9.03
#